data_7d45f910f0b8d211f817ad1a3798f84c
#
_entry.id   7d45f910f0b8d211f817ad1a3798f84c
#
_cell.length_a   1.000
_cell.length_b   1.000
_cell.length_c   1.000
_cell.angle_alpha   90.00
_cell.angle_beta   90.00
_cell.angle_gamma   90.00
#
_symmetry.space_group_name_H-M   'P 1'
#
loop_
_entity.id
_entity.type
_entity.pdbx_description
1 polymer ?
#
loop_
_entity_poly.entity_id
_entity_poly.type
_entity_poly.pdbx_seq_one_letter_code
_entity_poly.pdbx_strand_id
1 'polypeptide(L)'
;MDTLLVFGARNLGRVLAREVAADGWRVAAVARSESTLEALRDEVPDAIGLLGDASDPEEVERIFAEVGDVDLVVNAITTTPSFGGPVHEAPPEALDAYVGALLPGIFNVLRVGGRVLAGQGRGTLVQVTGGSARRGNPGRGPWAAAAFATRALVQSQAGELRDQGVHVALLIVDAIIESEKTKHWLEDEPPERSASMEDVAQAIRYLHEQSPRAWTHELQLTPALERWVP
;
A
#
# COMPACT_ATOMS: atom_id res chain seq x y z
N MET A 1 19.72 8.86 8.80
CA MET A 1 18.73 9.42 7.85
C MET A 1 17.97 8.24 7.31
N ASP A 2 16.69 8.17 7.65
CA ASP A 2 15.86 7.04 7.28
C ASP A 2 15.48 7.09 5.80
N THR A 3 15.25 5.93 5.20
CA THR A 3 14.94 5.79 3.78
C THR A 3 13.55 5.19 3.61
N LEU A 4 12.67 5.92 2.90
CA LEU A 4 11.39 5.41 2.40
C LEU A 4 11.58 4.82 1.00
N LEU A 5 11.06 3.62 0.77
CA LEU A 5 10.78 3.08 -0.56
C LEU A 5 9.27 2.84 -0.72
N VAL A 6 8.61 3.59 -1.60
CA VAL A 6 7.17 3.45 -1.82
C VAL A 6 6.85 2.98 -3.23
N PHE A 7 6.08 1.89 -3.33
CA PHE A 7 5.46 1.42 -4.57
C PHE A 7 4.05 1.99 -4.68
N GLY A 8 3.74 2.71 -5.77
CA GLY A 8 2.49 3.42 -5.96
C GLY A 8 2.58 4.92 -5.67
N ALA A 9 3.52 5.61 -6.31
CA ALA A 9 3.87 7.02 -6.09
C ALA A 9 2.81 8.06 -6.49
N ARG A 10 1.66 7.67 -7.04
CA ARG A 10 0.71 8.63 -7.66
C ARG A 10 -0.11 9.45 -6.67
N ASN A 11 -0.70 8.82 -5.66
CA ASN A 11 -1.64 9.44 -4.72
C ASN A 11 -1.07 9.39 -3.30
N LEU A 12 -1.48 8.39 -2.51
CA LEU A 12 -0.99 8.18 -1.15
C LEU A 12 0.55 8.16 -1.06
N GLY A 13 1.21 7.48 -2.00
CA GLY A 13 2.67 7.42 -2.00
C GLY A 13 3.33 8.79 -2.18
N ARG A 14 2.72 9.70 -2.93
CA ARG A 14 3.22 11.07 -3.10
C ARG A 14 3.03 11.92 -1.84
N VAL A 15 1.86 11.81 -1.18
CA VAL A 15 1.60 12.51 0.09
C VAL A 15 2.58 12.02 1.17
N LEU A 16 2.73 10.71 1.33
CA LEU A 16 3.70 10.14 2.28
C LEU A 16 5.13 10.58 1.97
N ALA A 17 5.54 10.55 0.70
CA ALA A 17 6.85 11.00 0.25
C ALA A 17 7.13 12.46 0.64
N ARG A 18 6.16 13.35 0.41
CA ARG A 18 6.26 14.76 0.79
C ARG A 18 6.41 14.95 2.31
N GLU A 19 5.61 14.24 3.10
CA GLU A 19 5.66 14.35 4.56
C GLU A 19 7.00 13.88 5.13
N VAL A 20 7.49 12.70 4.72
CA VAL A 20 8.75 12.19 5.28
C VAL A 20 9.97 12.97 4.74
N ALA A 21 9.91 13.48 3.51
CA ALA A 21 10.96 14.36 2.97
C ALA A 21 11.09 15.65 3.78
N ALA A 22 9.96 16.23 4.24
CA ALA A 22 9.97 17.41 5.13
C ALA A 22 10.67 17.13 6.47
N ASP A 23 10.69 15.88 6.92
CA ASP A 23 11.42 15.42 8.11
C ASP A 23 12.88 14.99 7.81
N GLY A 24 13.34 15.23 6.58
CA GLY A 24 14.72 14.96 6.17
C GLY A 24 15.02 13.51 5.79
N TRP A 25 13.99 12.71 5.47
CA TRP A 25 14.19 11.34 4.99
C TRP A 25 14.68 11.32 3.53
N ARG A 26 15.42 10.29 3.19
CA ARG A 26 15.67 9.92 1.79
C ARG A 26 14.42 9.23 1.24
N VAL A 27 13.94 9.70 0.07
CA VAL A 27 12.72 9.16 -0.56
C VAL A 27 13.08 8.49 -1.88
N ALA A 28 12.67 7.22 -2.03
CA ALA A 28 12.62 6.51 -3.29
C ALA A 28 11.17 6.10 -3.58
N ALA A 29 10.70 6.36 -4.80
CA ALA A 29 9.31 6.11 -5.16
C ALA A 29 9.18 5.49 -6.54
N VAL A 30 8.34 4.46 -6.64
CA VAL A 30 8.15 3.65 -7.84
C VAL A 30 6.82 3.97 -8.51
N ALA A 31 6.85 4.20 -9.81
CA ALA A 31 5.67 4.35 -10.65
C ALA A 31 5.85 3.71 -12.02
N ARG A 32 4.73 3.42 -12.69
CA ARG A 32 4.72 2.87 -14.06
C ARG A 32 4.77 3.93 -15.15
N SER A 33 4.70 5.22 -14.80
CA SER A 33 4.72 6.31 -15.77
C SER A 33 5.64 7.43 -15.31
N GLU A 34 6.41 7.98 -16.24
CA GLU A 34 7.30 9.11 -15.99
C GLU A 34 6.52 10.34 -15.49
N SER A 35 5.34 10.61 -16.05
CA SER A 35 4.51 11.73 -15.60
C SER A 35 4.12 11.69 -14.11
N THR A 36 4.01 10.48 -13.54
CA THR A 36 3.80 10.33 -12.08
C THR A 36 5.06 10.69 -11.29
N LEU A 37 6.23 10.34 -11.81
CA LEU A 37 7.51 10.65 -11.18
C LEU A 37 7.88 12.13 -11.31
N GLU A 38 7.52 12.76 -12.44
CA GLU A 38 7.65 14.20 -12.62
C GLU A 38 6.81 14.96 -11.58
N ALA A 39 5.53 14.61 -11.45
CA ALA A 39 4.65 15.20 -10.44
C ALA A 39 5.13 14.96 -8.99
N LEU A 40 5.83 13.88 -8.73
CA LEU A 40 6.48 13.66 -7.43
C LEU A 40 7.67 14.61 -7.24
N ARG A 41 8.54 14.76 -8.26
CA ARG A 41 9.74 15.62 -8.20
C ARG A 41 9.38 17.09 -8.08
N ASP A 42 8.21 17.52 -8.61
CA ASP A 42 7.70 18.88 -8.42
C ASP A 42 7.42 19.21 -6.94
N GLU A 43 7.00 18.21 -6.16
CA GLU A 43 6.72 18.37 -4.72
C GLU A 43 7.92 17.96 -3.84
N VAL A 44 8.74 17.01 -4.28
CA VAL A 44 9.91 16.47 -3.57
C VAL A 44 11.09 16.40 -4.54
N PRO A 45 11.80 17.51 -4.79
CA PRO A 45 12.84 17.60 -5.83
C PRO A 45 13.96 16.57 -5.68
N ASP A 46 14.31 16.19 -4.46
CA ASP A 46 15.39 15.24 -4.17
C ASP A 46 14.91 13.77 -4.16
N ALA A 47 13.65 13.50 -4.50
CA ALA A 47 13.13 12.14 -4.54
C ALA A 47 13.76 11.34 -5.71
N ILE A 48 14.17 10.12 -5.40
CA ILE A 48 14.61 9.13 -6.38
C ILE A 48 13.36 8.51 -7.04
N GLY A 49 13.01 9.00 -8.22
CA GLY A 49 11.91 8.44 -9.01
C GLY A 49 12.38 7.25 -9.83
N LEU A 50 11.78 6.08 -9.62
CA LEU A 50 12.13 4.82 -10.27
C LEU A 50 10.96 4.35 -11.15
N LEU A 51 11.18 4.26 -12.45
CA LEU A 51 10.21 3.66 -13.36
C LEU A 51 10.25 2.13 -13.19
N GLY A 52 9.08 1.52 -12.96
CA GLY A 52 8.99 0.08 -12.84
C GLY A 52 7.58 -0.44 -12.60
N ASP A 53 7.37 -1.70 -12.98
CA ASP A 53 6.14 -2.46 -12.72
C ASP A 53 6.40 -3.50 -11.63
N ALA A 54 5.70 -3.36 -10.51
CA ALA A 54 5.82 -4.30 -9.39
C ALA A 54 5.40 -5.74 -9.75
N SER A 55 4.62 -5.93 -10.83
CA SER A 55 4.26 -7.28 -11.29
C SER A 55 5.43 -8.02 -11.95
N ASP A 56 6.45 -7.31 -12.38
CA ASP A 56 7.69 -7.89 -12.89
C ASP A 56 8.69 -8.13 -11.73
N PRO A 57 9.02 -9.40 -11.45
CA PRO A 57 9.92 -9.73 -10.35
C PRO A 57 11.36 -9.22 -10.55
N GLU A 58 11.84 -9.11 -11.80
CA GLU A 58 13.19 -8.64 -12.11
C GLU A 58 13.29 -7.12 -11.88
N GLU A 59 12.24 -6.37 -12.22
CA GLU A 59 12.18 -4.94 -11.96
C GLU A 59 12.15 -4.65 -10.45
N VAL A 60 11.40 -5.42 -9.66
CA VAL A 60 11.40 -5.25 -8.19
C VAL A 60 12.78 -5.53 -7.60
N GLU A 61 13.48 -6.60 -8.06
CA GLU A 61 14.87 -6.89 -7.64
C GLU A 61 15.82 -5.72 -7.97
N ARG A 62 15.74 -5.21 -9.20
CA ARG A 62 16.54 -4.06 -9.64
C ARG A 62 16.29 -2.82 -8.78
N ILE A 63 15.03 -2.51 -8.51
CA ILE A 63 14.64 -1.34 -7.70
C ILE A 63 15.25 -1.43 -6.29
N PHE A 64 15.12 -2.55 -5.59
CA PHE A 64 15.72 -2.71 -4.27
C PHE A 64 17.25 -2.65 -4.31
N ALA A 65 17.89 -3.23 -5.33
CA ALA A 65 19.33 -3.16 -5.50
C ALA A 65 19.83 -1.71 -5.75
N GLU A 66 19.07 -0.90 -6.49
CA GLU A 66 19.40 0.49 -6.78
C GLU A 66 19.21 1.40 -5.56
N VAL A 67 18.16 1.17 -4.77
CA VAL A 67 17.88 1.96 -3.56
C VAL A 67 18.87 1.60 -2.44
N GLY A 68 19.24 0.34 -2.30
CA GLY A 68 20.07 -0.16 -1.21
C GLY A 68 19.29 -0.29 0.10
N ASP A 69 19.89 0.14 1.21
CA ASP A 69 19.27 0.05 2.54
C ASP A 69 18.00 0.90 2.63
N VAL A 70 16.97 0.31 3.22
CA VAL A 70 15.64 0.93 3.42
C VAL A 70 15.17 0.73 4.85
N ASP A 71 14.48 1.71 5.41
CA ASP A 71 13.92 1.65 6.77
C ASP A 71 12.41 1.42 6.75
N LEU A 72 11.73 1.98 5.74
CA LEU A 72 10.31 1.83 5.52
C LEU A 72 10.00 1.48 4.07
N VAL A 73 9.43 0.30 3.86
CA VAL A 73 8.86 -0.11 2.57
C VAL A 73 7.35 0.02 2.64
N VAL A 74 6.76 0.76 1.71
CA VAL A 74 5.30 0.89 1.61
C VAL A 74 4.82 0.39 0.26
N ASN A 75 3.93 -0.59 0.28
CA ASN A 75 3.25 -1.05 -0.92
C ASN A 75 1.83 -0.51 -0.96
N ALA A 76 1.61 0.52 -1.77
CA ALA A 76 0.34 1.19 -2.00
C ALA A 76 -0.19 0.97 -3.42
N ILE A 77 0.25 -0.11 -4.10
CA ILE A 77 -0.25 -0.42 -5.43
C ILE A 77 -1.74 -0.80 -5.38
N THR A 78 -2.46 -0.39 -6.39
CA THR A 78 -3.90 -0.67 -6.52
C THR A 78 -4.29 -0.82 -7.99
N THR A 79 -5.45 -1.43 -8.24
CA THR A 79 -6.06 -1.50 -9.57
C THR A 79 -7.37 -0.74 -9.61
N THR A 80 -7.86 -0.46 -10.82
CA THR A 80 -9.19 0.12 -10.99
C THR A 80 -10.21 -1.01 -11.01
N PRO A 81 -11.30 -0.94 -10.23
CA PRO A 81 -12.38 -1.91 -10.30
C PRO A 81 -12.92 -2.06 -11.73
N SER A 82 -12.98 -3.29 -12.21
CA SER A 82 -13.45 -3.63 -13.56
C SER A 82 -14.82 -4.31 -13.57
N PHE A 83 -15.24 -4.83 -12.43
CA PHE A 83 -16.52 -5.52 -12.26
C PHE A 83 -17.13 -5.20 -10.90
N GLY A 84 -18.42 -4.89 -10.90
CA GLY A 84 -19.25 -4.77 -9.71
C GLY A 84 -20.60 -5.46 -9.96
N GLY A 85 -20.87 -6.56 -9.24
CA GLY A 85 -22.11 -7.34 -9.42
C GLY A 85 -22.03 -8.69 -8.69
N PRO A 86 -23.14 -9.45 -8.71
CA PRO A 86 -23.21 -10.77 -8.08
C PRO A 86 -22.18 -11.74 -8.69
N VAL A 87 -21.56 -12.56 -7.86
CA VAL A 87 -20.51 -13.50 -8.30
C VAL A 87 -21.01 -14.49 -9.38
N HIS A 88 -22.26 -14.93 -9.28
CA HIS A 88 -22.83 -15.86 -10.26
C HIS A 88 -23.12 -15.21 -11.64
N GLU A 89 -23.04 -13.89 -11.74
CA GLU A 89 -23.15 -13.14 -12.99
C GLU A 89 -21.79 -12.63 -13.49
N ALA A 90 -20.71 -12.87 -12.71
CA ALA A 90 -19.40 -12.39 -13.05
C ALA A 90 -18.85 -13.12 -14.29
N PRO A 91 -18.28 -12.39 -15.27
CA PRO A 91 -17.59 -13.04 -16.36
C PRO A 91 -16.32 -13.77 -15.87
N PRO A 92 -15.88 -14.85 -16.53
CA PRO A 92 -14.74 -15.64 -16.07
C PRO A 92 -13.46 -14.82 -15.79
N GLU A 93 -13.21 -13.80 -16.59
CA GLU A 93 -12.05 -12.91 -16.47
C GLU A 93 -12.13 -11.93 -15.30
N ALA A 94 -13.29 -11.78 -14.66
CA ALA A 94 -13.47 -10.83 -13.55
C ALA A 94 -12.54 -11.14 -12.35
N LEU A 95 -12.25 -12.42 -12.10
CA LEU A 95 -11.35 -12.80 -11.04
C LEU A 95 -9.91 -12.38 -11.36
N ASP A 96 -9.45 -12.64 -12.58
CA ASP A 96 -8.10 -12.33 -13.03
C ASP A 96 -7.84 -10.81 -13.08
N ALA A 97 -8.86 -10.02 -13.43
CA ALA A 97 -8.78 -8.56 -13.42
C ALA A 97 -8.45 -7.95 -12.04
N TYR A 98 -8.64 -8.69 -10.97
CA TYR A 98 -8.24 -8.28 -9.60
C TYR A 98 -7.09 -9.10 -9.05
N VAL A 99 -7.23 -10.42 -9.05
CA VAL A 99 -6.21 -11.33 -8.50
C VAL A 99 -4.95 -11.28 -9.36
N GLY A 100 -5.08 -11.47 -10.68
CA GLY A 100 -3.97 -11.41 -11.63
C GLY A 100 -3.33 -10.03 -11.75
N ALA A 101 -4.12 -8.96 -11.62
CA ALA A 101 -3.61 -7.60 -11.72
C ALA A 101 -2.91 -7.07 -10.44
N LEU A 102 -3.23 -7.62 -9.26
CA LEU A 102 -2.70 -7.10 -7.98
C LEU A 102 -1.70 -8.03 -7.32
N LEU A 103 -2.02 -9.32 -7.20
CA LEU A 103 -1.24 -10.22 -6.35
C LEU A 103 0.20 -10.44 -6.82
N PRO A 104 0.53 -10.51 -8.11
CA PRO A 104 1.93 -10.61 -8.53
C PRO A 104 2.77 -9.46 -7.99
N GLY A 105 2.30 -8.22 -8.15
CA GLY A 105 3.01 -7.04 -7.64
C GLY A 105 3.10 -7.00 -6.13
N ILE A 106 2.03 -7.33 -5.43
CA ILE A 106 2.02 -7.41 -3.96
C ILE A 106 3.02 -8.47 -3.50
N PHE A 107 2.96 -9.68 -4.06
CA PHE A 107 3.84 -10.78 -3.72
C PHE A 107 5.32 -10.44 -3.96
N ASN A 108 5.65 -9.85 -5.11
CA ASN A 108 7.03 -9.48 -5.44
C ASN A 108 7.59 -8.45 -4.45
N VAL A 109 6.82 -7.40 -4.11
CA VAL A 109 7.26 -6.39 -3.14
C VAL A 109 7.42 -7.00 -1.74
N LEU A 110 6.48 -7.83 -1.28
CA LEU A 110 6.59 -8.54 -0.01
C LEU A 110 7.83 -9.44 0.00
N ARG A 111 8.01 -10.26 -1.03
CA ARG A 111 9.11 -11.22 -1.15
C ARG A 111 10.49 -10.54 -1.12
N VAL A 112 10.68 -9.53 -1.96
CA VAL A 112 11.99 -8.86 -2.09
C VAL A 112 12.22 -7.93 -0.91
N GLY A 113 11.23 -7.10 -0.55
CA GLY A 113 11.31 -6.20 0.60
C GLY A 113 11.52 -6.94 1.91
N GLY A 114 10.79 -8.04 2.13
CA GLY A 114 10.97 -8.89 3.31
C GLY A 114 12.39 -9.46 3.39
N ARG A 115 12.93 -9.95 2.28
CA ARG A 115 14.31 -10.47 2.22
C ARG A 115 15.36 -9.39 2.51
N VAL A 116 15.21 -8.20 1.92
CA VAL A 116 16.12 -7.07 2.13
C VAL A 116 16.10 -6.63 3.58
N LEU A 117 14.92 -6.39 4.16
CA LEU A 117 14.77 -5.99 5.55
C LEU A 117 15.28 -7.06 6.54
N ALA A 118 15.03 -8.33 6.27
CA ALA A 118 15.56 -9.44 7.06
C ALA A 118 17.09 -9.47 7.02
N GLY A 119 17.70 -9.25 5.84
CA GLY A 119 19.15 -9.12 5.68
C GLY A 119 19.74 -7.95 6.46
N GLN A 120 18.98 -6.87 6.62
CA GLN A 120 19.36 -5.71 7.45
C GLN A 120 19.14 -5.96 8.95
N GLY A 121 18.30 -6.93 9.32
CA GLY A 121 17.91 -7.20 10.71
C GLY A 121 17.02 -6.12 11.32
N ARG A 122 16.40 -5.27 10.50
CA ARG A 122 15.55 -4.14 10.91
C ARG A 122 14.69 -3.61 9.77
N GLY A 123 13.67 -2.84 10.12
CA GLY A 123 12.85 -2.06 9.20
C GLY A 123 11.38 -2.44 9.26
N THR A 124 10.58 -1.68 8.52
CA THR A 124 9.12 -1.84 8.48
C THR A 124 8.64 -2.03 7.05
N LEU A 125 7.76 -3.00 6.85
CA LEU A 125 7.05 -3.20 5.59
C LEU A 125 5.55 -3.02 5.81
N VAL A 126 4.94 -2.03 5.19
CA VAL A 126 3.51 -1.76 5.26
C VAL A 126 2.85 -2.07 3.92
N GLN A 127 1.93 -3.03 3.95
CA GLN A 127 1.02 -3.28 2.83
C GLN A 127 -0.29 -2.54 3.06
N VAL A 128 -0.66 -1.66 2.14
CA VAL A 128 -1.95 -0.96 2.19
C VAL A 128 -3.01 -1.78 1.43
N THR A 129 -4.20 -1.89 2.01
CA THR A 129 -5.36 -2.56 1.40
C THR A 129 -6.66 -1.88 1.81
N GLY A 130 -7.80 -2.32 1.26
CA GLY A 130 -9.12 -1.78 1.60
C GLY A 130 -9.92 -2.67 2.55
N GLY A 131 -11.07 -2.20 3.00
CA GLY A 131 -12.00 -2.91 3.90
C GLY A 131 -12.46 -4.28 3.38
N SER A 132 -12.36 -4.53 2.08
CA SER A 132 -12.61 -5.85 1.49
C SER A 132 -11.63 -6.93 1.96
N ALA A 133 -10.55 -6.59 2.65
CA ALA A 133 -9.68 -7.57 3.33
C ALA A 133 -10.31 -8.13 4.63
N ARG A 134 -11.40 -7.53 5.10
CA ARG A 134 -12.13 -7.93 6.32
C ARG A 134 -13.46 -8.60 6.00
N ARG A 135 -14.09 -8.24 4.88
CA ARG A 135 -15.42 -8.72 4.51
C ARG A 135 -15.61 -8.82 3.00
N GLY A 136 -16.36 -9.85 2.58
CA GLY A 136 -16.84 -9.98 1.21
C GLY A 136 -18.16 -9.25 1.03
N ASN A 137 -18.13 -7.99 0.62
CA ASN A 137 -19.36 -7.24 0.34
C ASN A 137 -20.08 -7.79 -0.89
N PRO A 138 -21.42 -7.88 -0.89
CA PRO A 138 -22.18 -8.19 -2.09
C PRO A 138 -21.78 -7.30 -3.27
N GLY A 139 -21.62 -7.90 -4.44
CA GLY A 139 -21.18 -7.20 -5.64
C GLY A 139 -19.67 -6.93 -5.76
N ARG A 140 -18.86 -7.35 -4.76
CA ARG A 140 -17.39 -7.13 -4.75
C ARG A 140 -16.58 -8.41 -4.55
N GLY A 141 -17.13 -9.57 -4.92
CA GLY A 141 -16.50 -10.88 -4.70
C GLY A 141 -15.06 -10.99 -5.22
N PRO A 142 -14.79 -10.74 -6.52
CA PRO A 142 -13.43 -10.82 -7.08
C PRO A 142 -12.43 -9.86 -6.42
N TRP A 143 -12.87 -8.62 -6.10
CA TRP A 143 -12.07 -7.66 -5.35
C TRP A 143 -11.74 -8.17 -3.94
N ALA A 144 -12.74 -8.70 -3.22
CA ALA A 144 -12.54 -9.26 -1.89
C ALA A 144 -11.59 -10.46 -1.92
N ALA A 145 -11.67 -11.31 -2.94
CA ALA A 145 -10.74 -12.46 -3.09
C ALA A 145 -9.27 -11.98 -3.15
N ALA A 146 -8.96 -10.94 -3.93
CA ALA A 146 -7.62 -10.36 -3.98
C ALA A 146 -7.20 -9.74 -2.64
N ALA A 147 -8.11 -9.03 -1.97
CA ALA A 147 -7.83 -8.38 -0.69
C ALA A 147 -7.61 -9.39 0.46
N PHE A 148 -8.38 -10.48 0.51
CA PHE A 148 -8.15 -11.57 1.47
C PHE A 148 -6.85 -12.31 1.20
N ALA A 149 -6.50 -12.56 -0.08
CA ALA A 149 -5.22 -13.15 -0.44
C ALA A 149 -4.05 -12.26 -0.01
N THR A 150 -4.15 -10.94 -0.23
CA THR A 150 -3.17 -9.95 0.26
C THR A 150 -2.99 -10.05 1.77
N ARG A 151 -4.10 -10.09 2.53
CA ARG A 151 -4.06 -10.20 3.98
C ARG A 151 -3.37 -11.50 4.43
N ALA A 152 -3.68 -12.63 3.78
CA ALA A 152 -3.05 -13.90 4.11
C ALA A 152 -1.53 -13.89 3.90
N LEU A 153 -1.05 -13.28 2.79
CA LEU A 153 0.38 -13.13 2.50
C LEU A 153 1.08 -12.29 3.57
N VAL A 154 0.48 -11.16 3.95
CA VAL A 154 1.05 -10.26 4.97
C VAL A 154 1.08 -10.92 6.34
N GLN A 155 0.02 -11.64 6.74
CA GLN A 155 -0.04 -12.38 8.02
C GLN A 155 1.05 -13.44 8.11
N SER A 156 1.26 -14.22 7.03
CA SER A 156 2.33 -15.24 6.97
C SER A 156 3.70 -14.57 7.16
N GLN A 157 3.98 -13.55 6.35
CA GLN A 157 5.28 -12.89 6.38
C GLN A 157 5.56 -12.16 7.70
N ALA A 158 4.55 -11.59 8.34
CA ALA A 158 4.71 -10.97 9.65
C ALA A 158 5.15 -11.99 10.71
N GLY A 159 4.61 -13.21 10.68
CA GLY A 159 5.04 -14.31 11.55
C GLY A 159 6.47 -14.77 11.27
N GLU A 160 6.84 -14.83 9.98
CA GLU A 160 8.14 -15.33 9.51
C GLU A 160 9.30 -14.35 9.83
N LEU A 161 9.05 -13.04 9.82
CA LEU A 161 10.11 -12.03 9.87
C LEU A 161 10.24 -11.29 11.21
N ARG A 162 9.27 -11.44 12.12
CA ARG A 162 9.30 -10.72 13.40
C ARG A 162 10.54 -11.03 14.25
N ASP A 163 10.97 -12.28 14.29
CA ASP A 163 12.14 -12.71 15.04
C ASP A 163 13.46 -12.28 14.35
N GLN A 164 13.36 -11.79 13.12
CA GLN A 164 14.46 -11.21 12.35
C GLN A 164 14.51 -9.69 12.46
N GLY A 165 13.73 -9.09 13.37
CA GLY A 165 13.73 -7.64 13.61
C GLY A 165 12.93 -6.83 12.59
N VAL A 166 12.07 -7.47 11.77
CA VAL A 166 11.28 -6.79 10.74
C VAL A 166 9.82 -6.67 11.16
N HIS A 167 9.30 -5.46 11.13
CA HIS A 167 7.89 -5.16 11.36
C HIS A 167 7.12 -5.22 10.04
N VAL A 168 6.31 -6.27 9.85
CA VAL A 168 5.40 -6.38 8.70
C VAL A 168 3.98 -6.09 9.14
N ALA A 169 3.35 -5.07 8.57
CA ALA A 169 2.02 -4.62 8.94
C ALA A 169 1.07 -4.48 7.75
N LEU A 170 -0.21 -4.79 7.99
CA LEU A 170 -1.31 -4.55 7.07
C LEU A 170 -2.08 -3.31 7.50
N LEU A 171 -2.11 -2.29 6.65
CA LEU A 171 -2.95 -1.12 6.83
C LEU A 171 -4.23 -1.28 6.01
N ILE A 172 -5.36 -1.41 6.68
CA ILE A 172 -6.68 -1.57 6.07
C ILE A 172 -7.38 -0.22 6.09
N VAL A 173 -7.53 0.41 4.93
CA VAL A 173 -8.29 1.66 4.79
C VAL A 173 -9.72 1.30 4.37
N ASP A 174 -10.60 1.19 5.35
CA ASP A 174 -12.03 0.87 5.15
C ASP A 174 -12.82 2.15 4.89
N ALA A 175 -12.47 2.83 3.80
CA ALA A 175 -13.00 4.12 3.42
C ALA A 175 -12.86 4.37 1.91
N ILE A 176 -13.59 5.37 1.41
CA ILE A 176 -13.21 6.05 0.18
C ILE A 176 -12.08 7.01 0.53
N ILE A 177 -10.91 6.83 -0.09
CA ILE A 177 -9.79 7.76 0.07
C ILE A 177 -10.00 8.93 -0.89
N GLU A 178 -9.88 10.15 -0.39
CA GLU A 178 -10.01 11.37 -1.18
C GLU A 178 -8.95 11.43 -2.29
N SER A 179 -9.39 11.66 -3.51
CA SER A 179 -8.53 11.80 -4.69
C SER A 179 -9.31 12.41 -5.84
N GLU A 180 -8.61 12.87 -6.89
CA GLU A 180 -9.27 13.33 -8.12
C GLU A 180 -10.21 12.28 -8.74
N LYS A 181 -9.95 10.99 -8.53
CA LYS A 181 -10.81 9.91 -9.02
C LYS A 181 -12.07 9.70 -8.20
N THR A 182 -12.02 10.02 -6.92
CA THR A 182 -13.10 9.73 -5.97
C THR A 182 -13.89 10.96 -5.57
N LYS A 183 -13.42 12.16 -5.91
CA LYS A 183 -14.06 13.42 -5.52
C LYS A 183 -15.53 13.50 -5.94
N HIS A 184 -15.89 12.98 -7.11
CA HIS A 184 -17.27 12.98 -7.58
C HIS A 184 -18.23 12.12 -6.75
N TRP A 185 -17.72 11.17 -5.96
CA TRP A 185 -18.50 10.39 -5.00
C TRP A 185 -18.65 11.09 -3.66
N LEU A 186 -17.88 12.16 -3.43
CA LEU A 186 -17.77 12.87 -2.16
C LEU A 186 -18.29 14.31 -2.23
N GLU A 187 -18.78 14.78 -3.39
CA GLU A 187 -19.17 16.18 -3.61
C GLU A 187 -20.20 16.69 -2.60
N ASP A 188 -21.17 15.85 -2.20
CA ASP A 188 -22.23 16.19 -1.26
C ASP A 188 -22.08 15.49 0.10
N GLU A 189 -20.95 14.81 0.33
CA GLU A 189 -20.72 14.05 1.56
C GLU A 189 -19.86 14.85 2.56
N PRO A 190 -20.12 14.71 3.87
CA PRO A 190 -19.28 15.35 4.87
C PRO A 190 -17.88 14.68 4.91
N PRO A 191 -16.81 15.42 5.28
CA PRO A 191 -15.44 14.90 5.34
C PRO A 191 -15.32 13.61 6.19
N GLU A 192 -16.13 13.47 7.23
CA GLU A 192 -16.15 12.30 8.12
C GLU A 192 -16.64 11.01 7.47
N ARG A 193 -17.00 11.04 6.17
CA ARG A 193 -17.35 9.85 5.37
C ARG A 193 -16.19 9.32 4.54
N SER A 194 -15.13 10.08 4.40
CA SER A 194 -13.92 9.71 3.64
C SER A 194 -12.69 9.64 4.53
N ALA A 195 -11.60 9.11 4.00
CA ALA A 195 -10.28 9.20 4.60
C ALA A 195 -9.43 10.17 3.78
N SER A 196 -8.74 11.09 4.44
CA SER A 196 -7.71 11.90 3.79
C SER A 196 -6.45 11.06 3.52
N MET A 197 -5.67 11.44 2.53
CA MET A 197 -4.38 10.78 2.30
C MET A 197 -3.39 11.06 3.42
N GLU A 198 -3.48 12.23 4.03
CA GLU A 198 -2.69 12.67 5.17
C GLU A 198 -2.94 11.77 6.40
N ASP A 199 -4.19 11.47 6.73
CA ASP A 199 -4.50 10.55 7.84
C ASP A 199 -3.96 9.14 7.58
N VAL A 200 -4.03 8.68 6.33
CA VAL A 200 -3.47 7.37 5.95
C VAL A 200 -1.93 7.39 6.02
N ALA A 201 -1.29 8.48 5.59
CA ALA A 201 0.17 8.64 5.70
C ALA A 201 0.63 8.68 7.17
N GLN A 202 -0.10 9.38 8.04
CA GLN A 202 0.17 9.39 9.49
C GLN A 202 0.05 7.98 10.10
N ALA A 203 -0.94 7.19 9.68
CA ALA A 203 -1.07 5.81 10.14
C ALA A 203 0.12 4.92 9.70
N ILE A 204 0.66 5.13 8.50
CA ILE A 204 1.87 4.45 8.04
C ILE A 204 3.07 4.83 8.90
N ARG A 205 3.25 6.12 9.18
CA ARG A 205 4.31 6.63 10.07
C ARG A 205 4.19 6.04 11.47
N TYR A 206 2.98 6.05 12.05
CA TYR A 206 2.70 5.44 13.34
C TYR A 206 3.13 3.96 13.40
N LEU A 207 2.84 3.17 12.36
CA LEU A 207 3.28 1.78 12.27
C LEU A 207 4.80 1.66 12.26
N HIS A 208 5.49 2.53 11.53
CA HIS A 208 6.95 2.52 11.47
C HIS A 208 7.63 2.90 12.79
N GLU A 209 7.08 3.87 13.51
CA GLU A 209 7.65 4.41 14.74
C GLU A 209 7.43 3.52 15.98
N GLN A 210 6.69 2.42 15.83
CA GLN A 210 6.38 1.52 16.94
C GLN A 210 7.62 0.78 17.47
N SER A 211 7.70 0.71 18.79
CA SER A 211 8.69 -0.15 19.45
C SER A 211 8.45 -1.64 19.13
N PRO A 212 9.51 -2.44 18.95
CA PRO A 212 9.40 -3.90 18.79
C PRO A 212 8.62 -4.63 19.92
N ARG A 213 8.43 -3.96 21.04
CA ARG A 213 7.65 -4.50 22.17
C ARG A 213 6.12 -4.38 21.97
N ALA A 214 5.68 -3.62 20.96
CA ALA A 214 4.26 -3.30 20.74
C ALA A 214 3.91 -3.11 19.26
N TRP A 215 4.41 -3.96 18.38
CA TRP A 215 4.10 -3.91 16.96
C TRP A 215 2.65 -4.25 16.67
N THR A 216 1.98 -3.38 15.94
CA THR A 216 0.63 -3.58 15.40
C THR A 216 0.73 -4.33 14.09
N HIS A 217 0.16 -5.54 14.04
CA HIS A 217 0.17 -6.34 12.82
C HIS A 217 -0.91 -5.90 11.81
N GLU A 218 -2.12 -5.59 12.27
CA GLU A 218 -3.21 -5.06 11.44
C GLU A 218 -3.74 -3.78 12.06
N LEU A 219 -3.76 -2.70 11.27
CA LEU A 219 -4.37 -1.42 11.63
C LEU A 219 -5.49 -1.12 10.65
N GLN A 220 -6.71 -0.85 11.16
CA GLN A 220 -7.84 -0.45 10.34
C GLN A 220 -8.20 1.00 10.60
N LEU A 221 -8.31 1.78 9.52
CA LEU A 221 -8.87 3.13 9.52
C LEU A 221 -10.28 3.06 8.96
N THR A 222 -11.23 3.65 9.70
CA THR A 222 -12.63 3.72 9.28
C THR A 222 -13.15 5.11 9.66
N PRO A 223 -13.65 5.91 8.71
CA PRO A 223 -14.24 7.22 8.97
C PRO A 223 -15.43 7.13 9.92
N ALA A 224 -15.67 8.19 10.68
CA ALA A 224 -16.69 8.20 11.72
C ALA A 224 -18.12 7.92 11.20
N LEU A 225 -18.40 8.32 9.94
CA LEU A 225 -19.71 8.12 9.31
C LEU A 225 -19.74 6.91 8.36
N GLU A 226 -18.64 6.15 8.24
CA GLU A 226 -18.66 4.90 7.48
C GLU A 226 -19.33 3.79 8.29
N ARG A 227 -19.97 2.85 7.56
CA ARG A 227 -20.55 1.67 8.21
C ARG A 227 -19.43 0.75 8.67
N TRP A 228 -19.09 0.86 9.95
CA TRP A 228 -18.03 0.03 10.54
C TRP A 228 -18.46 -1.44 10.68
N VAL A 229 -17.55 -2.33 10.32
CA VAL A 229 -17.66 -3.77 10.56
C VAL A 229 -16.32 -4.24 11.11
N PRO A 230 -16.29 -4.80 12.32
CA PRO A 230 -15.08 -5.25 12.98
C PRO A 230 -14.41 -6.42 12.24
#